data_4e8f21dbad2dd45c7b3ab512d060b4ac
#
_entry.id   4e8f21dbad2dd45c7b3ab512d060b4ac
#
_cell.length_a   1.000
_cell.length_b   1.000
_cell.length_c   1.000
_cell.angle_alpha   90.00
_cell.angle_beta   90.00
_cell.angle_gamma   90.00
#
_symmetry.space_group_name_H-M   'P 1'
#
loop_
_entity.id
_entity.type
_entity.pdbx_description
1 polymer ?
#
loop_
_entity_poly.entity_id
_entity_poly.type
_entity_poly.pdbx_seq_one_letter_code
_entity_poly.pdbx_strand_id
1 'polypeptide(L)'
;DPKKWYANPVKSGTVTQKNLATQISGRSSLTAGDVANVLQNLVELLPQELIKGNSVQLGDFGTFRLSFSSEGTDTEKEFNTEKIKGIKVLFTPSSDFKRVLSEMKFEKES
;
A
#
# COMPACT_ATOMS: atom_id res chain seq x y z
N ASP A 1 -25.66 -17.36 4.70
CA ASP A 1 -26.32 -16.80 4.26
C ASP A 1 -26.14 -15.87 3.21
N PRO A 2 -26.69 -16.11 2.23
CA PRO A 2 -26.42 -15.38 1.06
C PRO A 2 -26.90 -13.99 1.09
N LYS A 3 -27.62 -13.64 2.04
CA LYS A 3 -28.09 -12.31 2.04
C LYS A 3 -27.25 -11.34 2.78
N LYS A 4 -26.04 -11.71 3.09
CA LYS A 4 -25.19 -10.77 3.78
C LYS A 4 -24.79 -9.67 2.88
N TRP A 5 -24.68 -8.50 3.46
CA TRP A 5 -24.19 -7.37 2.72
C TRP A 5 -22.74 -7.23 3.00
N TYR A 6 -21.94 -7.28 1.97
CA TYR A 6 -20.52 -7.09 2.14
C TYR A 6 -20.16 -5.71 1.67
N ALA A 7 -19.33 -5.06 2.41
CA ALA A 7 -18.89 -3.73 2.03
C ALA A 7 -17.74 -3.82 1.06
N ASN A 8 -17.89 -4.65 0.06
CA ASN A 8 -16.86 -4.81 -0.94
C ASN A 8 -17.25 -4.08 -2.19
N PRO A 9 -16.36 -3.25 -2.70
CA PRO A 9 -16.68 -2.60 -3.96
C PRO A 9 -16.65 -3.60 -5.09
N VAL A 10 -17.35 -3.31 -6.12
CA VAL A 10 -17.32 -4.14 -7.29
C VAL A 10 -15.94 -4.02 -7.91
N LYS A 11 -15.33 -5.15 -8.18
CA LYS A 11 -14.01 -5.13 -8.73
C LYS A 11 -14.06 -4.93 -10.22
N SER A 12 -13.48 -3.86 -10.69
CA SER A 12 -13.49 -3.55 -12.12
C SER A 12 -12.23 -3.97 -12.82
N GLY A 13 -11.18 -4.21 -12.09
CA GLY A 13 -9.93 -4.59 -12.72
C GLY A 13 -8.76 -4.09 -11.92
N THR A 14 -7.61 -4.13 -12.52
CA THR A 14 -6.38 -3.73 -11.87
C THR A 14 -5.80 -2.54 -12.60
N VAL A 15 -5.47 -1.50 -11.84
CA VAL A 15 -4.77 -0.36 -12.40
C VAL A 15 -3.31 -0.57 -12.08
N THR A 16 -2.50 -0.67 -13.12
CA THR A 16 -1.09 -0.97 -12.94
C THR A 16 -0.29 0.29 -12.71
N GLN A 17 0.97 0.10 -12.36
CA GLN A 17 1.88 1.23 -12.20
C GLN A 17 1.97 2.03 -13.49
N LYS A 18 1.98 1.35 -14.62
CA LYS A 18 2.07 2.02 -15.89
C LYS A 18 0.83 2.88 -16.14
N ASN A 19 -0.33 2.34 -15.78
CA ASN A 19 -1.56 3.10 -15.93
C ASN A 19 -1.56 4.33 -15.05
N LEU A 20 -1.09 4.18 -13.82
CA LEU A 20 -1.01 5.32 -12.91
C LEU A 20 -0.04 6.36 -13.44
N ALA A 21 1.09 5.91 -13.97
CA ALA A 21 2.07 6.85 -14.48
C ALA A 21 1.48 7.69 -15.61
N THR A 22 0.70 7.06 -16.47
CA THR A 22 0.06 7.78 -17.55
C THR A 22 -0.93 8.80 -17.02
N GLN A 23 -1.72 8.41 -16.03
CA GLN A 23 -2.69 9.33 -15.48
C GLN A 23 -2.03 10.50 -14.78
N ILE A 24 -0.97 10.24 -14.04
CA ILE A 24 -0.28 11.30 -13.33
C ILE A 24 0.40 12.23 -14.34
N SER A 25 0.95 11.66 -15.39
CA SER A 25 1.56 12.48 -16.42
C SER A 25 0.54 13.44 -17.02
N GLY A 26 -0.69 13.00 -17.18
CA GLY A 26 -1.71 13.82 -17.76
C GLY A 26 -2.13 14.98 -16.88
N ARG A 27 -1.81 14.94 -15.62
CA ARG A 27 -2.19 16.00 -14.70
C ARG A 27 -0.99 16.64 -14.03
N SER A 28 0.17 16.51 -14.65
CA SER A 28 1.37 17.11 -14.10
C SER A 28 2.24 17.54 -15.30
N SER A 29 3.38 18.12 -14.99
CA SER A 29 4.30 18.53 -16.03
C SER A 29 5.28 17.44 -16.37
N LEU A 30 5.16 16.27 -15.76
CA LEU A 30 6.09 15.19 -15.97
C LEU A 30 5.62 14.28 -17.08
N THR A 31 6.56 13.65 -17.76
CA THR A 31 6.19 12.64 -18.74
C THR A 31 5.83 11.35 -18.03
N ALA A 32 5.16 10.47 -18.73
CA ALA A 32 4.83 9.18 -18.15
C ALA A 32 6.08 8.41 -17.78
N GLY A 33 7.15 8.57 -18.55
CA GLY A 33 8.40 7.89 -18.21
C GLY A 33 9.03 8.45 -16.96
N ASP A 34 8.94 9.75 -16.75
CA ASP A 34 9.46 10.34 -15.53
C ASP A 34 8.69 9.83 -14.32
N VAL A 35 7.37 9.77 -14.45
CA VAL A 35 6.55 9.31 -13.35
C VAL A 35 6.82 7.84 -13.05
N ALA A 36 6.95 7.04 -14.09
CA ALA A 36 7.23 5.63 -13.91
C ALA A 36 8.55 5.45 -13.17
N ASN A 37 9.53 6.28 -13.49
CA ASN A 37 10.81 6.21 -12.84
C ASN A 37 10.69 6.57 -11.35
N VAL A 38 9.92 7.59 -11.05
CA VAL A 38 9.70 7.97 -9.65
C VAL A 38 9.01 6.84 -8.89
N LEU A 39 7.99 6.25 -9.49
CA LEU A 39 7.27 5.16 -8.83
C LEU A 39 8.16 3.96 -8.63
N GLN A 40 9.03 3.67 -9.60
CA GLN A 40 9.93 2.55 -9.45
C GLN A 40 10.92 2.79 -8.33
N ASN A 41 11.40 4.01 -8.19
CA ASN A 41 12.28 4.34 -7.08
C ASN A 41 11.59 4.16 -5.75
N LEU A 42 10.32 4.52 -5.68
CA LEU A 42 9.57 4.34 -4.45
C LEU A 42 9.44 2.85 -4.12
N VAL A 43 9.15 2.04 -5.14
CA VAL A 43 9.03 0.60 -4.94
C VAL A 43 10.31 0.02 -4.37
N GLU A 44 11.45 0.57 -4.77
CA GLU A 44 12.73 0.04 -4.32
C GLU A 44 13.14 0.60 -2.98
N LEU A 45 12.83 1.85 -2.71
CA LEU A 45 13.27 2.48 -1.48
C LEU A 45 12.40 2.18 -0.29
N LEU A 46 11.12 1.99 -0.53
CA LEU A 46 10.20 1.77 0.57
C LEU A 46 10.60 0.57 1.42
N PRO A 47 10.84 -0.61 0.84
CA PRO A 47 11.22 -1.73 1.69
C PRO A 47 12.55 -1.51 2.39
N GLN A 48 13.46 -0.79 1.75
CA GLN A 48 14.75 -0.56 2.40
C GLN A 48 14.59 0.26 3.66
N GLU A 49 13.72 1.26 3.64
CA GLU A 49 13.52 2.07 4.82
C GLU A 49 12.78 1.29 5.89
N LEU A 50 11.84 0.45 5.49
CA LEU A 50 11.10 -0.34 6.45
C LEU A 50 12.02 -1.34 7.15
N ILE A 51 12.97 -1.89 6.42
CA ILE A 51 13.91 -2.84 7.01
C ILE A 51 14.77 -2.17 8.06
N LYS A 52 15.08 -0.90 7.87
CA LYS A 52 15.88 -0.17 8.85
C LYS A 52 15.09 0.13 10.11
N GLY A 53 13.81 -0.18 10.13
CA GLY A 53 12.99 0.08 11.28
C GLY A 53 12.23 1.38 11.21
N ASN A 54 12.27 2.04 10.08
CA ASN A 54 11.57 3.31 9.94
C ASN A 54 10.15 3.11 9.46
N SER A 55 9.28 4.02 9.88
CA SER A 55 7.98 4.13 9.26
C SER A 55 8.14 5.10 8.12
N VAL A 56 7.41 4.87 7.05
CA VAL A 56 7.49 5.75 5.89
C VAL A 56 6.14 6.42 5.72
N GLN A 57 6.13 7.72 5.87
CA GLN A 57 4.90 8.48 5.75
C GLN A 57 4.89 9.17 4.41
N LEU A 58 3.82 8.96 3.65
CA LEU A 58 3.68 9.55 2.34
C LEU A 58 2.61 10.62 2.38
N GLY A 59 2.89 11.66 3.12
CA GLY A 59 2.00 12.81 3.17
C GLY A 59 0.58 12.41 3.54
N ASP A 60 -0.36 12.89 2.77
CA ASP A 60 -1.76 12.62 3.06
C ASP A 60 -2.21 11.24 2.62
N PHE A 61 -1.31 10.45 2.07
CA PHE A 61 -1.65 9.10 1.68
C PHE A 61 -1.78 8.21 2.91
N GLY A 62 -0.75 8.20 3.72
CA GLY A 62 -0.75 7.36 4.90
C GLY A 62 0.67 6.97 5.27
N THR A 63 0.76 5.98 6.14
CA THR A 63 2.04 5.56 6.68
C THR A 63 2.19 4.06 6.55
N PHE A 64 3.36 3.63 6.11
CA PHE A 64 3.71 2.23 6.02
C PHE A 64 4.66 1.88 7.13
N ARG A 65 4.53 0.69 7.68
CA ARG A 65 5.47 0.21 8.68
C ARG A 65 5.43 -1.30 8.67
N LEU A 66 6.44 -1.89 9.27
CA LEU A 66 6.50 -3.32 9.39
C LEU A 66 5.96 -3.75 10.73
N SER A 67 5.37 -4.91 10.75
CA SER A 67 4.94 -5.54 11.98
C SER A 67 5.47 -6.95 11.97
N PHE A 68 5.95 -7.42 13.10
CA PHE A 68 6.47 -8.76 13.22
C PHE A 68 5.59 -9.56 14.14
N SER A 69 5.45 -10.82 13.81
CA SER A 69 4.76 -11.71 14.70
C SER A 69 5.62 -11.92 15.92
N SER A 70 5.02 -11.84 17.08
CA SER A 70 5.79 -11.99 18.30
C SER A 70 6.26 -13.41 18.49
N GLU A 71 5.71 -14.33 17.74
CA GLU A 71 6.19 -15.66 17.87
C GLU A 71 7.27 -15.94 16.92
N GLY A 72 7.68 -15.02 16.16
CA GLY A 72 8.57 -15.26 15.09
C GLY A 72 9.91 -15.74 15.53
N THR A 73 10.59 -14.98 16.29
CA THR A 73 11.94 -15.33 16.69
C THR A 73 12.20 -14.77 18.03
N ASP A 74 13.05 -15.48 18.74
CA ASP A 74 13.43 -15.00 20.03
C ASP A 74 14.80 -14.40 20.00
N THR A 75 15.58 -14.66 19.00
CA THR A 75 16.92 -14.17 18.97
C THR A 75 17.21 -13.62 17.62
N GLU A 76 18.24 -12.83 17.55
CA GLU A 76 18.62 -12.28 16.31
C GLU A 76 19.12 -13.28 15.34
N LYS A 77 19.63 -14.38 15.84
CA LYS A 77 20.12 -15.36 14.94
C LYS A 77 19.07 -15.94 14.07
N GLU A 78 17.87 -15.99 14.57
CA GLU A 78 16.81 -16.55 13.79
C GLU A 78 16.15 -15.56 12.92
N PHE A 79 16.57 -14.33 13.00
CA PHE A 79 15.90 -13.28 12.27
C PHE A 79 16.51 -13.10 10.90
N ASN A 80 16.36 -14.09 10.05
CA ASN A 80 16.86 -13.95 8.70
C ASN A 80 15.68 -14.11 7.77
N THR A 81 15.89 -13.88 6.52
CA THR A 81 14.78 -13.80 5.59
C THR A 81 13.95 -15.06 5.57
N GLU A 82 14.56 -16.17 5.73
CA GLU A 82 13.79 -17.39 5.63
C GLU A 82 12.96 -17.63 6.84
N LYS A 83 13.36 -17.09 7.96
CA LYS A 83 12.64 -17.31 9.18
C LYS A 83 11.71 -16.20 9.56
N ILE A 84 11.67 -15.17 8.77
CA ILE A 84 10.80 -14.06 9.08
C ILE A 84 9.46 -14.35 8.48
N LYS A 85 8.72 -15.20 9.11
CA LYS A 85 7.43 -15.55 8.60
C LYS A 85 6.32 -14.68 9.10
N GLY A 86 6.54 -13.96 10.11
CA GLY A 86 5.51 -13.12 10.66
C GLY A 86 5.58 -11.69 10.24
N ILE A 87 6.41 -11.37 9.24
CA ILE A 87 6.52 -10.00 8.81
C ILE A 87 5.33 -9.60 8.00
N LYS A 88 4.76 -8.49 8.33
CA LYS A 88 3.65 -7.94 7.59
C LYS A 88 3.91 -6.48 7.37
N VAL A 89 3.48 -6.00 6.23
CA VAL A 89 3.54 -4.58 5.95
C VAL A 89 2.19 -4.01 6.30
N LEU A 90 2.18 -3.06 7.21
CA LEU A 90 0.94 -2.43 7.62
C LEU A 90 0.85 -1.06 7.01
N PHE A 91 -0.31 -0.73 6.52
CA PHE A 91 -0.57 0.57 5.96
C PHE A 91 -1.67 1.22 6.75
N THR A 92 -1.40 2.38 7.29
CA THR A 92 -2.38 3.15 8.03
C THR A 92 -2.74 4.36 7.19
N PRO A 93 -3.93 4.41 6.64
CA PRO A 93 -4.31 5.55 5.81
C PRO A 93 -4.44 6.82 6.64
N SER A 94 -4.15 7.95 6.02
CA SER A 94 -4.29 9.21 6.70
C SER A 94 -5.76 9.55 6.82
N SER A 95 -6.06 10.55 7.64
CA SER A 95 -7.44 10.95 7.78
C SER A 95 -7.98 11.54 6.49
N ASP A 96 -7.14 12.23 5.73
CA ASP A 96 -7.58 12.76 4.44
C ASP A 96 -7.88 11.64 3.46
N PHE A 97 -7.05 10.62 3.46
CA PHE A 97 -7.27 9.49 2.59
C PHE A 97 -8.58 8.80 2.94
N LYS A 98 -8.82 8.65 4.24
CA LYS A 98 -10.06 8.02 4.68
C LYS A 98 -11.25 8.86 4.32
N ARG A 99 -11.11 10.17 4.39
CA ARG A 99 -12.23 11.05 4.08
C ARG A 99 -12.63 10.90 2.62
N VAL A 100 -11.64 10.79 1.73
CA VAL A 100 -11.95 10.61 0.34
C VAL A 100 -12.65 9.27 0.12
N LEU A 101 -12.18 8.25 0.82
CA LEU A 101 -12.82 6.94 0.69
C LEU A 101 -14.24 6.94 1.20
N SER A 102 -14.54 7.80 2.17
CA SER A 102 -15.88 7.81 2.72
C SER A 102 -16.89 8.32 1.72
N GLU A 103 -16.45 8.92 0.63
CA GLU A 103 -17.35 9.35 -0.40
C GLU A 103 -17.71 8.26 -1.36
N MET A 104 -17.14 7.09 -1.15
CA MET A 104 -17.40 5.97 -2.01
C MET A 104 -18.83 5.51 -1.88
N LYS A 105 -19.41 5.15 -3.00
CA LYS A 105 -20.75 4.61 -2.99
C LYS A 105 -20.65 3.13 -3.26
N PHE A 106 -21.29 2.37 -2.40
CA PHE A 106 -21.29 0.94 -2.58
C PHE A 106 -22.49 0.53 -3.41
N GLU A 107 -22.25 -0.41 -4.30
CA GLU A 107 -23.35 -0.91 -5.05
C GLU A 107 -23.97 -2.05 -4.31
N LYS A 108 -25.27 -2.02 -4.21
CA LYS A 108 -25.95 -3.08 -3.55
C LYS A 108 -26.13 -4.22 -4.48
N GLU A 109 -25.92 -5.39 -3.93
CA GLU A 109 -26.14 -6.55 -4.71
C GLU A 109 -27.57 -6.85 -4.58
N SER A 110 -28.34 -6.58 -5.46
CA SER A 110 -29.75 -6.89 -5.25
C SER A 110 -30.35 -7.65 -6.39
#